data_527a11fb4040151a9afb25a024de8b9e
#
_entry.id   527a11fb4040151a9afb25a024de8b9e
#
_cell.length_a   1.000
_cell.length_b   1.000
_cell.length_c   1.000
_cell.angle_alpha   90.00
_cell.angle_beta   90.00
_cell.angle_gamma   90.00
#
_symmetry.space_group_name_H-M   'P 1'
#
loop_
_entity.id
_entity.type
_entity.pdbx_description
1 polymer ?
#
loop_
_entity_poly.entity_id
_entity_poly.type
_entity_poly.pdbx_seq_one_letter_code
_entity_poly.pdbx_strand_id
1 'polypeptide(L)'
;MVNRLKNRLAGCWQIELARSRLSPGGVAMAVLLTASIMAGCSANQPPAPSPLEAGLGCVDDSLRCRNHRKQALETLLADSRRTWIRRTADASAYASGVRLFAYKKKKRELTCSELTLGQREAKAARPTLRAANERLTPGQIARGAMLGDEVGQELARERRRRGCKA
;
A
#
# COMPACT_ATOMS: atom_id res chain seq x y z
N MET A 1 -10.00 23.37 13.49
CA MET A 1 -10.78 22.47 12.62
C MET A 1 -10.58 21.02 13.06
N VAL A 2 -11.09 20.66 14.23
CA VAL A 2 -10.86 19.35 14.87
C VAL A 2 -12.20 18.83 15.37
N ASN A 3 -13.16 18.49 14.49
CA ASN A 3 -14.43 17.94 14.98
C ASN A 3 -15.25 17.17 13.93
N ARG A 4 -14.61 16.40 13.06
CA ARG A 4 -15.34 15.58 12.06
C ARG A 4 -15.00 14.08 12.05
N LEU A 5 -14.29 13.56 13.03
CA LEU A 5 -13.87 12.14 13.08
C LEU A 5 -14.53 11.30 14.19
N LYS A 6 -15.44 11.86 14.99
CA LYS A 6 -16.07 11.13 16.12
C LYS A 6 -17.39 10.44 15.83
N ASN A 7 -17.97 10.52 14.63
CA ASN A 7 -19.33 10.03 14.38
C ASN A 7 -19.42 8.78 13.47
N ARG A 8 -18.43 7.93 13.37
CA ARG A 8 -18.54 6.71 12.55
C ARG A 8 -18.38 5.38 13.32
N LEU A 9 -18.42 5.38 14.65
CA LEU A 9 -18.31 4.15 15.44
C LEU A 9 -19.52 3.84 16.33
N ALA A 10 -20.67 4.44 16.09
CA ALA A 10 -21.88 4.22 16.89
C ALA A 10 -23.00 3.61 16.00
N GLY A 11 -22.88 2.36 15.57
CA GLY A 11 -23.89 1.77 14.72
C GLY A 11 -23.90 0.24 14.64
N CYS A 12 -23.52 -0.50 15.66
CA CYS A 12 -23.64 -1.96 15.62
C CYS A 12 -23.76 -2.66 16.99
N TRP A 13 -24.30 -1.98 18.02
CA TRP A 13 -24.54 -2.61 19.31
C TRP A 13 -25.88 -2.18 19.88
N GLN A 14 -26.98 -2.66 19.29
CA GLN A 14 -28.26 -2.75 20.00
C GLN A 14 -28.95 -4.05 19.57
N ILE A 15 -28.55 -5.13 20.23
CA ILE A 15 -29.39 -6.34 20.30
C ILE A 15 -30.31 -6.08 21.49
N GLU A 16 -31.49 -5.55 21.20
CA GLU A 16 -32.55 -5.49 22.18
C GLU A 16 -33.07 -6.91 22.46
N LEU A 17 -32.82 -7.36 23.69
CA LEU A 17 -33.43 -8.53 24.30
C LEU A 17 -34.93 -8.28 24.48
N ALA A 18 -35.73 -8.55 23.45
CA ALA A 18 -37.16 -8.65 23.57
C ALA A 18 -37.51 -9.87 24.46
N ARG A 19 -37.79 -9.59 25.72
CA ARG A 19 -38.33 -10.55 26.70
C ARG A 19 -39.71 -10.95 26.27
N SER A 20 -39.85 -12.04 25.53
CA SER A 20 -41.11 -12.68 25.27
C SER A 20 -41.65 -13.30 26.57
N ARG A 21 -42.67 -12.68 27.16
CA ARG A 21 -43.49 -13.28 28.22
C ARG A 21 -44.26 -14.43 27.60
N LEU A 22 -43.95 -15.66 27.95
CA LEU A 22 -44.79 -16.82 27.68
C LEU A 22 -46.06 -16.72 28.54
N SER A 23 -47.18 -16.63 27.88
CA SER A 23 -48.51 -16.91 28.48
C SER A 23 -48.84 -18.40 28.25
N PRO A 24 -49.28 -19.14 29.30
CA PRO A 24 -49.63 -20.55 29.15
C PRO A 24 -51.09 -20.68 28.69
N GLY A 25 -51.31 -21.24 27.53
CA GLY A 25 -52.66 -21.64 27.11
C GLY A 25 -52.88 -21.53 25.61
N GLY A 26 -52.85 -22.65 24.92
CA GLY A 26 -53.38 -22.71 23.54
C GLY A 26 -52.52 -23.59 22.62
N VAL A 27 -52.93 -24.86 22.55
CA VAL A 27 -52.47 -25.81 21.53
C VAL A 27 -53.01 -25.36 20.17
N ALA A 28 -52.16 -24.92 19.28
CA ALA A 28 -52.49 -24.86 17.85
C ALA A 28 -51.20 -24.93 17.03
N MET A 29 -51.12 -26.01 16.29
CA MET A 29 -50.14 -26.39 15.29
C MET A 29 -50.02 -25.29 14.23
N ALA A 30 -48.92 -24.59 14.18
CA ALA A 30 -48.52 -23.77 13.02
C ALA A 30 -47.02 -23.90 12.81
N VAL A 31 -46.67 -24.77 11.87
CA VAL A 31 -45.35 -24.87 11.27
C VAL A 31 -45.14 -23.60 10.46
N LEU A 32 -44.55 -22.60 11.03
CA LEU A 32 -44.08 -21.40 10.32
C LEU A 32 -42.59 -21.57 9.99
N LEU A 33 -42.35 -21.76 8.70
CA LEU A 33 -41.05 -21.64 8.10
C LEU A 33 -40.47 -20.24 8.43
N THR A 34 -39.61 -20.16 9.43
CA THR A 34 -38.74 -19.00 9.62
C THR A 34 -37.64 -19.08 8.59
N ALA A 35 -37.88 -18.54 7.39
CA ALA A 35 -36.84 -18.20 6.46
C ALA A 35 -35.93 -17.15 7.14
N SER A 36 -34.84 -17.59 7.74
CA SER A 36 -33.78 -16.74 8.28
C SER A 36 -33.17 -15.99 7.11
N ILE A 37 -33.65 -14.77 6.86
CA ILE A 37 -32.99 -13.84 5.97
C ILE A 37 -31.68 -13.45 6.69
N MET A 38 -30.62 -14.21 6.44
CA MET A 38 -29.28 -13.78 6.70
C MET A 38 -29.03 -12.61 5.77
N ALA A 39 -29.49 -11.41 6.16
CA ALA A 39 -29.02 -10.16 5.58
C ALA A 39 -27.52 -10.07 5.93
N GLY A 40 -26.69 -10.71 5.10
CA GLY A 40 -25.26 -10.55 5.15
C GLY A 40 -24.96 -9.06 5.00
N CYS A 41 -24.50 -8.40 6.06
CA CYS A 41 -23.81 -7.13 5.94
C CYS A 41 -22.58 -7.40 5.05
N SER A 42 -22.76 -7.33 3.74
CA SER A 42 -21.64 -7.15 2.81
C SER A 42 -21.06 -5.79 3.12
N ALA A 43 -20.22 -5.73 4.16
CA ALA A 43 -19.38 -4.59 4.37
C ALA A 43 -18.67 -4.37 3.02
N ASN A 44 -18.76 -3.15 2.48
CA ASN A 44 -17.94 -2.71 1.34
C ASN A 44 -16.49 -2.75 1.77
N GLN A 45 -15.94 -3.96 1.86
CA GLN A 45 -14.53 -4.17 2.17
C GLN A 45 -13.77 -3.74 0.92
N PRO A 46 -12.88 -2.75 1.02
CA PRO A 46 -12.09 -2.35 -0.12
C PRO A 46 -11.37 -3.59 -0.69
N PRO A 47 -11.26 -3.70 -2.00
CA PRO A 47 -10.60 -4.86 -2.62
C PRO A 47 -9.20 -5.01 -2.02
N ALA A 48 -8.80 -6.25 -1.76
CA ALA A 48 -7.47 -6.54 -1.23
C ALA A 48 -6.40 -5.92 -2.17
N PRO A 49 -5.37 -5.28 -1.62
CA PRO A 49 -4.32 -4.67 -2.43
C PRO A 49 -3.66 -5.73 -3.32
N SER A 50 -3.33 -5.35 -4.54
CA SER A 50 -2.57 -6.24 -5.43
C SER A 50 -1.23 -6.62 -4.80
N PRO A 51 -0.61 -7.77 -5.16
CA PRO A 51 0.71 -8.15 -4.64
C PRO A 51 1.77 -7.05 -4.81
N LEU A 52 1.68 -6.27 -5.89
CA LEU A 52 2.55 -5.13 -6.12
C LEU A 52 2.30 -4.02 -5.09
N GLU A 53 1.06 -3.61 -4.89
CA GLU A 53 0.70 -2.58 -3.91
C GLU A 53 1.02 -3.00 -2.49
N ALA A 54 0.73 -4.27 -2.14
CA ALA A 54 1.09 -4.84 -0.85
C ALA A 54 2.60 -4.76 -0.58
N GLY A 55 3.43 -5.03 -1.58
CA GLY A 55 4.89 -4.95 -1.44
C GLY A 55 5.42 -3.52 -1.42
N LEU A 56 4.83 -2.62 -2.21
CA LEU A 56 5.19 -1.19 -2.21
C LEU A 56 4.83 -0.51 -0.89
N GLY A 57 3.71 -0.90 -0.26
CA GLY A 57 3.29 -0.36 1.04
C GLY A 57 3.96 -1.01 2.24
N CYS A 58 4.75 -2.08 2.07
CA CYS A 58 5.30 -2.89 3.14
C CYS A 58 6.64 -2.34 3.63
N VAL A 59 6.67 -1.74 4.82
CA VAL A 59 7.83 -0.99 5.32
C VAL A 59 8.51 -1.60 6.55
N ASP A 60 7.88 -2.58 7.21
CA ASP A 60 8.47 -3.29 8.35
C ASP A 60 9.42 -4.43 7.92
N ASP A 61 10.14 -5.02 8.87
CA ASP A 61 11.12 -6.06 8.61
C ASP A 61 10.61 -7.49 8.91
N SER A 62 9.27 -7.66 9.07
CA SER A 62 8.65 -8.96 9.22
C SER A 62 8.93 -9.86 8.01
N LEU A 63 8.95 -11.18 8.22
CA LEU A 63 9.13 -12.15 7.13
C LEU A 63 8.06 -11.98 6.04
N ARG A 64 6.82 -11.73 6.45
CA ARG A 64 5.71 -11.46 5.52
C ARG A 64 5.99 -10.24 4.65
N CYS A 65 6.39 -9.13 5.27
CA CYS A 65 6.67 -7.89 4.56
C CYS A 65 7.87 -8.03 3.61
N ARG A 66 8.93 -8.71 4.04
CA ARG A 66 10.06 -9.01 3.16
C ARG A 66 9.66 -9.83 1.92
N ASN A 67 8.79 -10.83 2.10
CA ASN A 67 8.28 -11.64 0.99
C ASN A 67 7.42 -10.81 0.02
N HIS A 68 6.55 -9.94 0.53
CA HIS A 68 5.76 -9.03 -0.32
C HIS A 68 6.65 -8.09 -1.12
N ARG A 69 7.69 -7.50 -0.49
CA ARG A 69 8.66 -6.64 -1.20
C ARG A 69 9.40 -7.41 -2.29
N LYS A 70 9.80 -8.65 -2.03
CA LYS A 70 10.45 -9.51 -3.03
C LYS A 70 9.54 -9.76 -4.23
N GLN A 71 8.30 -10.19 -4.00
CA GLN A 71 7.31 -10.43 -5.06
C GLN A 71 7.02 -9.16 -5.87
N ALA A 72 6.86 -8.01 -5.19
CA ALA A 72 6.65 -6.74 -5.86
C ALA A 72 7.86 -6.35 -6.72
N LEU A 73 9.08 -6.54 -6.23
CA LEU A 73 10.29 -6.30 -7.03
C LEU A 73 10.35 -7.19 -8.27
N GLU A 74 10.08 -8.47 -8.13
CA GLU A 74 10.03 -9.42 -9.24
C GLU A 74 9.00 -8.99 -10.29
N THR A 75 7.82 -8.55 -9.86
CA THR A 75 6.77 -8.01 -10.73
C THR A 75 7.26 -6.78 -11.51
N LEU A 76 7.91 -5.82 -10.83
CA LEU A 76 8.47 -4.63 -11.50
C LEU A 76 9.58 -4.99 -12.49
N LEU A 77 10.43 -5.95 -12.16
CA LEU A 77 11.52 -6.39 -13.03
C LEU A 77 11.02 -7.17 -14.25
N ALA A 78 9.90 -7.90 -14.14
CA ALA A 78 9.27 -8.63 -15.24
C ALA A 78 8.49 -7.72 -16.20
N ASP A 79 8.07 -6.52 -15.77
CA ASP A 79 7.37 -5.57 -16.65
C ASP A 79 8.34 -4.99 -17.70
N SER A 80 8.33 -5.58 -18.89
CA SER A 80 9.16 -5.12 -20.03
C SER A 80 8.80 -3.71 -20.50
N ARG A 81 7.53 -3.29 -20.35
CA ARG A 81 7.06 -1.94 -20.70
C ARG A 81 7.37 -0.90 -19.64
N ARG A 82 7.79 -1.34 -18.46
CA ARG A 82 8.17 -0.49 -17.31
C ARG A 82 7.11 0.57 -16.98
N THR A 83 5.84 0.16 -17.02
CA THR A 83 4.68 1.06 -16.78
C THR A 83 4.72 1.72 -15.40
N TRP A 84 5.37 1.06 -14.45
CA TRP A 84 5.55 1.55 -13.08
C TRP A 84 6.36 2.86 -12.99
N ILE A 85 7.24 3.16 -13.95
CA ILE A 85 8.06 4.39 -13.96
C ILE A 85 7.19 5.66 -14.03
N ARG A 86 6.00 5.56 -14.64
CA ARG A 86 5.08 6.69 -14.80
C ARG A 86 4.13 6.88 -13.62
N ARG A 87 4.11 5.96 -12.66
CA ARG A 87 3.26 6.04 -11.46
C ARG A 87 3.96 6.88 -10.40
N THR A 88 3.19 7.74 -9.71
CA THR A 88 3.70 8.49 -8.56
C THR A 88 3.99 7.55 -7.41
N ALA A 89 5.13 7.72 -6.74
CA ALA A 89 5.49 7.01 -5.52
C ALA A 89 5.09 7.83 -4.29
N ASP A 90 4.58 7.15 -3.29
CA ASP A 90 4.31 7.72 -1.96
C ASP A 90 5.46 7.45 -0.98
N ALA A 91 5.32 7.92 0.25
CA ALA A 91 6.33 7.72 1.30
C ALA A 91 6.56 6.23 1.64
N SER A 92 5.50 5.40 1.61
CA SER A 92 5.62 3.97 1.89
C SER A 92 6.41 3.26 0.79
N ALA A 93 6.17 3.62 -0.48
CA ALA A 93 6.91 3.10 -1.62
C ALA A 93 8.41 3.44 -1.55
N TYR A 94 8.76 4.65 -1.08
CA TYR A 94 10.16 5.01 -0.84
C TYR A 94 10.75 4.28 0.37
N ALA A 95 10.02 4.17 1.47
CA ALA A 95 10.48 3.47 2.67
C ALA A 95 10.65 1.97 2.44
N SER A 96 9.80 1.34 1.61
CA SER A 96 9.96 -0.06 1.19
C SER A 96 11.20 -0.29 0.34
N GLY A 97 11.63 0.74 -0.42
CA GLY A 97 12.77 0.73 -1.31
C GLY A 97 12.58 -0.06 -2.62
N VAL A 98 11.45 -0.74 -2.81
CA VAL A 98 11.22 -1.66 -3.94
C VAL A 98 11.40 -0.97 -5.30
N ARG A 99 10.79 0.21 -5.48
CA ARG A 99 10.90 0.95 -6.74
C ARG A 99 12.31 1.47 -7.00
N LEU A 100 12.96 2.00 -5.97
CA LEU A 100 14.35 2.47 -6.08
C LEU A 100 15.28 1.32 -6.46
N PHE A 101 15.09 0.14 -5.86
CA PHE A 101 15.81 -1.06 -6.25
C PHE A 101 15.52 -1.49 -7.68
N ALA A 102 14.27 -1.39 -8.17
CA ALA A 102 13.93 -1.70 -9.54
C ALA A 102 14.68 -0.78 -10.53
N TYR A 103 14.74 0.53 -10.27
CA TYR A 103 15.57 1.47 -11.05
C TYR A 103 17.04 1.06 -11.06
N LYS A 104 17.59 0.73 -9.88
CA LYS A 104 19.00 0.30 -9.77
C LYS A 104 19.28 -0.95 -10.60
N LYS A 105 18.40 -1.96 -10.53
CA LYS A 105 18.54 -3.22 -11.28
C LYS A 105 18.40 -3.01 -12.79
N LYS A 106 17.45 -2.18 -13.21
CA LYS A 106 17.13 -1.94 -14.63
C LYS A 106 17.93 -0.81 -15.28
N LYS A 107 18.81 -0.11 -14.56
CA LYS A 107 19.47 1.12 -15.04
C LYS A 107 20.09 1.02 -16.42
N ARG A 108 20.62 -0.16 -16.80
CA ARG A 108 21.23 -0.39 -18.12
C ARG A 108 20.21 -0.54 -19.25
N GLU A 109 18.96 -0.89 -18.91
CA GLU A 109 17.86 -1.10 -19.87
C GLU A 109 17.01 0.17 -20.05
N LEU A 110 17.12 1.14 -19.11
CA LEU A 110 16.33 2.37 -19.13
C LEU A 110 16.77 3.29 -20.28
N THR A 111 15.83 3.97 -20.89
CA THR A 111 16.10 5.06 -21.84
C THR A 111 16.64 6.30 -21.11
N CYS A 112 17.20 7.27 -21.81
CA CYS A 112 17.66 8.53 -21.22
C CYS A 112 16.54 9.29 -20.49
N SER A 113 15.32 9.28 -21.04
CA SER A 113 14.15 9.88 -20.38
C SER A 113 13.76 9.14 -19.09
N GLU A 114 13.76 7.81 -19.11
CA GLU A 114 13.47 6.99 -17.93
C GLU A 114 14.55 7.14 -16.85
N LEU A 115 15.82 7.24 -17.22
CA LEU A 115 16.91 7.55 -16.29
C LEU A 115 16.71 8.93 -15.63
N THR A 116 16.20 9.92 -16.40
CA THR A 116 15.88 11.24 -15.85
C THR A 116 14.72 11.17 -14.86
N LEU A 117 13.65 10.42 -15.20
CA LEU A 117 12.53 10.20 -14.27
C LEU A 117 12.98 9.51 -13.00
N GLY A 118 13.77 8.43 -13.11
CA GLY A 118 14.33 7.74 -11.96
C GLY A 118 15.20 8.63 -11.05
N GLN A 119 15.99 9.52 -11.64
CA GLN A 119 16.75 10.50 -10.86
C GLN A 119 15.85 11.50 -10.10
N ARG A 120 14.78 11.98 -10.74
CA ARG A 120 13.79 12.85 -10.07
C ARG A 120 13.13 12.12 -8.91
N GLU A 121 12.71 10.88 -9.14
CA GLU A 121 12.10 10.05 -8.10
C GLU A 121 13.06 9.79 -6.94
N ALA A 122 14.31 9.44 -7.21
CA ALA A 122 15.34 9.23 -6.20
C ALA A 122 15.61 10.49 -5.36
N LYS A 123 15.63 11.68 -6.00
CA LYS A 123 15.76 12.97 -5.30
C LYS A 123 14.52 13.30 -4.45
N ALA A 124 13.32 12.94 -4.91
CA ALA A 124 12.07 13.17 -4.18
C ALA A 124 11.93 12.28 -2.93
N ALA A 125 12.63 11.15 -2.87
CA ALA A 125 12.52 10.20 -1.75
C ALA A 125 12.77 10.86 -0.39
N ARG A 126 13.87 11.58 -0.23
CA ARG A 126 14.25 12.19 1.07
C ARG A 126 13.22 13.20 1.59
N PRO A 127 12.78 14.23 0.84
CA PRO A 127 11.77 15.17 1.33
C PRO A 127 10.42 14.49 1.58
N THR A 128 9.98 13.57 0.71
CA THR A 128 8.72 12.84 0.88
C THR A 128 8.72 11.97 2.15
N LEU A 129 9.83 11.28 2.44
CA LEU A 129 9.98 10.49 3.65
C LEU A 129 9.97 11.35 4.91
N ARG A 130 10.65 12.51 4.89
CA ARG A 130 10.65 13.45 6.03
C ARG A 130 9.25 14.01 6.32
N ALA A 131 8.47 14.30 5.29
CA ALA A 131 7.09 14.77 5.44
C ALA A 131 6.14 13.69 6.02
N ALA A 132 6.54 12.43 6.02
CA ALA A 132 5.75 11.30 6.54
C ALA A 132 6.24 10.80 7.92
N ASN A 133 6.95 11.63 8.70
CA ASN A 133 7.54 11.28 9.99
C ASN A 133 6.55 10.78 11.05
N GLU A 134 5.27 11.15 10.95
CA GLU A 134 4.22 10.65 11.86
C GLU A 134 3.81 9.19 11.57
N ARG A 135 4.12 8.70 10.37
CA ARG A 135 3.71 7.36 9.87
C ARG A 135 4.86 6.39 9.70
N LEU A 136 6.08 6.90 9.69
CA LEU A 136 7.30 6.13 9.46
C LEU A 136 8.27 6.31 10.61
N THR A 137 8.95 5.23 10.99
CA THR A 137 10.00 5.32 12.01
C THR A 137 11.24 6.05 11.47
N PRO A 138 12.06 6.67 12.33
CA PRO A 138 13.32 7.30 11.91
C PRO A 138 14.23 6.36 11.12
N GLY A 139 14.28 5.09 11.48
CA GLY A 139 15.06 4.07 10.76
C GLY A 139 14.55 3.79 9.35
N GLN A 140 13.23 3.75 9.14
CA GLN A 140 12.61 3.59 7.82
C GLN A 140 12.90 4.81 6.93
N ILE A 141 12.78 6.01 7.50
CA ILE A 141 13.10 7.27 6.80
C ILE A 141 14.58 7.29 6.40
N ALA A 142 15.48 6.97 7.32
CA ALA A 142 16.91 6.98 7.05
C ALA A 142 17.29 5.98 5.94
N ARG A 143 16.82 4.74 6.03
CA ARG A 143 17.09 3.70 5.02
C ARG A 143 16.58 4.09 3.63
N GLY A 144 15.34 4.55 3.54
CA GLY A 144 14.75 4.98 2.27
C GLY A 144 15.48 6.19 1.66
N ALA A 145 15.87 7.17 2.49
CA ALA A 145 16.61 8.34 2.05
C ALA A 145 18.01 7.98 1.54
N MET A 146 18.74 7.13 2.27
CA MET A 146 20.08 6.66 1.85
C MET A 146 20.01 5.89 0.53
N LEU A 147 19.02 5.01 0.38
CA LEU A 147 18.81 4.28 -0.86
C LEU A 147 18.46 5.23 -2.03
N GLY A 148 17.65 6.25 -1.77
CA GLY A 148 17.34 7.30 -2.77
C GLY A 148 18.59 8.01 -3.25
N ASP A 149 19.47 8.44 -2.33
CA ASP A 149 20.73 9.10 -2.67
C ASP A 149 21.65 8.17 -3.49
N GLU A 150 21.82 6.92 -3.07
CA GLU A 150 22.62 5.93 -3.78
C GLU A 150 22.12 5.70 -5.21
N VAL A 151 20.82 5.41 -5.35
CA VAL A 151 20.20 5.16 -6.65
C VAL A 151 20.28 6.40 -7.54
N GLY A 152 20.02 7.59 -7.00
CA GLY A 152 20.15 8.85 -7.72
C GLY A 152 21.55 9.04 -8.31
N GLN A 153 22.60 8.75 -7.53
CA GLN A 153 24.00 8.81 -7.99
C GLN A 153 24.30 7.74 -9.06
N GLU A 154 23.81 6.52 -8.90
CA GLU A 154 24.00 5.45 -9.89
C GLU A 154 23.34 5.78 -11.24
N LEU A 155 22.12 6.29 -11.20
CA LEU A 155 21.42 6.71 -12.42
C LEU A 155 22.09 7.91 -13.08
N ALA A 156 22.66 8.84 -12.28
CA ALA A 156 23.45 9.95 -12.80
C ALA A 156 24.72 9.47 -13.51
N ARG A 157 25.43 8.51 -12.92
CA ARG A 157 26.59 7.90 -13.56
C ARG A 157 26.24 7.22 -14.87
N GLU A 158 25.13 6.47 -14.90
CA GLU A 158 24.67 5.78 -16.10
C GLU A 158 24.27 6.77 -17.22
N ARG A 159 23.59 7.88 -16.87
CA ARG A 159 23.27 8.94 -17.84
C ARG A 159 24.52 9.54 -18.47
N ARG A 160 25.54 9.87 -17.65
CA ARG A 160 26.82 10.40 -18.16
C ARG A 160 27.52 9.39 -19.06
N ARG A 161 27.58 8.11 -18.64
CA ARG A 161 28.19 7.04 -19.44
C ARG A 161 27.60 6.90 -20.83
N ARG A 162 26.27 7.15 -20.96
CA ARG A 162 25.54 7.06 -22.24
C ARG A 162 25.51 8.34 -23.03
N GLY A 163 26.07 9.43 -22.52
CA GLY A 163 26.00 10.72 -23.20
C GLY A 163 24.58 11.28 -23.28
N CYS A 164 23.66 10.93 -22.33
CA CYS A 164 22.33 11.47 -22.31
C CYS A 164 22.39 13.00 -22.09
N LYS A 165 21.81 13.74 -23.04
CA LYS A 165 21.69 15.21 -22.91
C LYS A 165 20.86 15.58 -21.67
N ALA A 166 21.19 16.73 -21.05
CA ALA A 166 20.49 17.27 -19.89
C ALA A 166 19.08 17.72 -20.26
#